data_a938623c38a1c8f4746f0e425915d772
#
_entry.id   a938623c38a1c8f4746f0e425915d772
#
_cell.length_a   1.000
_cell.length_b   1.000
_cell.length_c   1.000
_cell.angle_alpha   90.00
_cell.angle_beta   90.00
_cell.angle_gamma   90.00
#
_symmetry.space_group_name_H-M   'P 1'
#
loop_
_entity.id
_entity.type
_entity.pdbx_description
1 polymer ?
#
loop_
_entity_poly.entity_id
_entity_poly.type
_entity_poly.pdbx_seq_one_letter_code
_entity_poly.pdbx_strand_id
1 'polypeptide(L)'
;MIEHNNYRLIAQWCEDPHVAIFNVDLQIKDNLISSDWDIFGSFDLDGANTRPFILRQNGQIDFGHLDPIKWTTNLRSIKLIIGNAFYISFNDQDSGTYKIVKIAALGQKRSS
;
A
#
# COMPACT_ATOMS: atom_id res chain seq x y z
N MET A 1 16.97 -19.89 10.50
CA MET A 1 16.79 -19.30 9.18
C MET A 1 15.73 -18.22 9.21
N ILE A 2 16.03 -17.13 8.61
CA ILE A 2 15.09 -16.01 8.56
C ILE A 2 14.36 -16.05 7.24
N GLU A 3 13.05 -15.99 7.32
CA GLU A 3 12.25 -15.96 6.14
C GLU A 3 11.69 -14.58 5.94
N HIS A 4 11.97 -14.02 4.79
CA HIS A 4 11.45 -12.73 4.40
C HIS A 4 10.39 -12.97 3.34
N ASN A 5 9.17 -13.00 3.76
CA ASN A 5 8.06 -13.23 2.86
C ASN A 5 7.59 -11.91 2.28
N ASN A 6 7.70 -11.79 0.98
CA ASN A 6 7.22 -10.63 0.27
C ASN A 6 5.80 -10.88 -0.19
N TYR A 7 4.98 -9.86 -0.04
CA TYR A 7 3.57 -9.95 -0.40
C TYR A 7 3.17 -8.75 -1.24
N ARG A 8 2.22 -8.97 -2.12
CA ARG A 8 1.54 -7.87 -2.80
C ARG A 8 0.20 -7.66 -2.11
N LEU A 9 0.01 -6.46 -1.59
CA LEU A 9 -1.21 -6.07 -0.94
C LEU A 9 -2.00 -5.19 -1.89
N ILE A 10 -3.27 -5.53 -2.10
CA ILE A 10 -4.16 -4.77 -2.96
C ILE A 10 -5.32 -4.30 -2.13
N ALA A 11 -5.61 -3.01 -2.22
CA ALA A 11 -6.73 -2.41 -1.51
C ALA A 11 -7.53 -1.56 -2.49
N GLN A 12 -8.80 -1.39 -2.21
CA GLN A 12 -9.71 -0.63 -3.05
C GLN A 12 -10.31 0.50 -2.25
N TRP A 13 -10.53 1.63 -2.92
CA TRP A 13 -11.19 2.78 -2.32
C TRP A 13 -12.64 2.39 -2.00
N CYS A 14 -13.04 2.58 -0.74
CA CYS A 14 -14.34 2.10 -0.30
C CYS A 14 -15.52 2.82 -0.96
N GLU A 15 -15.34 4.10 -1.31
CA GLU A 15 -16.41 4.86 -1.92
C GLU A 15 -16.65 4.45 -3.36
N ASP A 16 -15.59 4.04 -4.06
CA ASP A 16 -15.73 3.57 -5.44
C ASP A 16 -14.60 2.60 -5.73
N PRO A 17 -14.84 1.31 -5.55
CA PRO A 17 -13.77 0.32 -5.69
C PRO A 17 -13.16 0.23 -7.09
N HIS A 18 -13.81 0.79 -8.09
CA HIS A 18 -13.30 0.69 -9.45
C HIS A 18 -12.43 1.89 -9.85
N VAL A 19 -12.45 2.94 -9.03
CA VAL A 19 -11.77 4.19 -9.41
C VAL A 19 -10.31 4.18 -8.99
N ALA A 20 -10.00 3.68 -7.82
CA ALA A 20 -8.64 3.72 -7.33
C ALA A 20 -8.28 2.41 -6.65
N ILE A 21 -7.24 1.79 -7.15
CA ILE A 21 -6.72 0.54 -6.57
C ILE A 21 -5.30 0.81 -6.09
N PHE A 22 -5.07 0.50 -4.83
CA PHE A 22 -3.81 0.72 -4.15
C PHE A 22 -3.03 -0.58 -4.14
N ASN A 23 -1.80 -0.55 -4.64
CA ASN A 23 -0.93 -1.72 -4.71
C ASN A 23 0.39 -1.41 -4.03
N VAL A 24 0.84 -2.29 -3.14
CA VAL A 24 2.19 -2.18 -2.58
C VAL A 24 2.79 -3.57 -2.44
N ASP A 25 4.11 -3.65 -2.62
CA ASP A 25 4.86 -4.86 -2.38
C ASP A 25 5.66 -4.65 -1.10
N LEU A 26 5.43 -5.51 -0.11
CA LEU A 26 5.99 -5.29 1.20
C LEU A 26 6.22 -6.62 1.93
N GLN A 27 6.88 -6.54 3.07
CA GLN A 27 7.08 -7.70 3.93
C GLN A 27 6.13 -7.61 5.12
N ILE A 28 5.56 -8.75 5.48
CA ILE A 28 4.58 -8.83 6.57
C ILE A 28 5.08 -9.82 7.60
N LYS A 29 5.02 -9.43 8.85
CA LYS A 29 5.28 -10.31 9.99
C LYS A 29 4.27 -10.00 11.07
N ASP A 30 3.62 -11.04 11.58
CA ASP A 30 2.61 -10.90 12.64
C ASP A 30 1.50 -9.93 12.24
N ASN A 31 1.12 -10.00 10.96
CA ASN A 31 0.05 -9.18 10.37
C ASN A 31 0.37 -7.68 10.31
N LEU A 32 1.62 -7.31 10.47
CA LEU A 32 2.04 -5.92 10.36
C LEU A 32 3.15 -5.82 9.32
N ILE A 33 3.31 -4.62 8.78
CA ILE A 33 4.42 -4.37 7.88
C ILE A 33 5.71 -4.55 8.67
N SER A 34 6.56 -5.46 8.21
CA SER A 34 7.85 -5.69 8.85
C SER A 34 8.99 -4.98 8.12
N SER A 35 8.76 -4.51 6.90
CA SER A 35 9.76 -3.72 6.19
C SER A 35 9.74 -2.30 6.72
N ASP A 36 10.83 -1.90 7.36
CA ASP A 36 10.93 -0.57 7.95
C ASP A 36 11.65 0.41 7.03
N TRP A 37 11.86 0.01 5.78
CA TRP A 37 12.43 0.86 4.76
C TRP A 37 11.34 1.34 3.81
N ASP A 38 11.71 2.17 2.84
CA ASP A 38 10.78 2.70 1.86
C ASP A 38 10.21 1.57 1.00
N ILE A 39 8.92 1.63 0.74
CA ILE A 39 8.19 0.60 0.02
C ILE A 39 7.65 1.19 -1.28
N PHE A 40 7.81 0.44 -2.36
CA PHE A 40 7.28 0.86 -3.65
C PHE A 40 5.85 0.40 -3.83
N GLY A 41 5.05 1.26 -4.44
CA GLY A 41 3.68 0.94 -4.74
C GLY A 41 3.16 1.76 -5.91
N SER A 42 1.88 1.60 -6.16
CA SER A 42 1.21 2.36 -7.23
C SER A 42 -0.28 2.44 -6.99
N PHE A 43 -0.87 3.50 -7.53
CA PHE A 43 -2.31 3.61 -7.65
C PHE A 43 -2.70 3.35 -9.09
N ASP A 44 -3.68 2.50 -9.30
CA ASP A 44 -4.31 2.33 -10.61
C ASP A 44 -5.57 3.15 -10.61
N LEU A 45 -5.60 4.18 -11.45
CA LEU A 45 -6.71 5.10 -11.52
C LEU A 45 -7.50 4.84 -12.79
N ASP A 46 -8.78 4.51 -12.64
CA ASP A 46 -9.70 4.27 -13.76
C ASP A 46 -9.20 3.19 -14.73
N GLY A 47 -8.33 2.30 -14.24
CA GLY A 47 -7.84 1.22 -15.07
C GLY A 47 -6.95 1.64 -16.23
N ALA A 48 -6.73 2.93 -16.41
CA ALA A 48 -5.96 3.44 -17.55
C ALA A 48 -4.67 4.12 -17.12
N ASN A 49 -4.64 4.67 -15.93
CA ASN A 49 -3.49 5.43 -15.46
C ASN A 49 -2.93 4.79 -14.20
N THR A 50 -1.63 4.53 -14.22
CA THR A 50 -0.94 4.01 -13.06
C THR A 50 -0.03 5.10 -12.53
N ARG A 51 -0.15 5.39 -11.24
CA ARG A 51 0.68 6.41 -10.61
C ARG A 51 1.57 5.75 -9.56
N PRO A 52 2.87 5.64 -9.81
CA PRO A 52 3.78 5.03 -8.85
C PRO A 52 4.06 5.97 -7.68
N PHE A 53 4.36 5.39 -6.54
CA PHE A 53 4.73 6.15 -5.35
C PHE A 53 5.70 5.36 -4.50
N ILE A 54 6.29 6.05 -3.53
CA ILE A 54 7.10 5.43 -2.49
C ILE A 54 6.39 5.68 -1.16
N LEU A 55 6.12 4.60 -0.43
CA LEU A 55 5.59 4.71 0.92
C LEU A 55 6.78 4.84 1.86
N ARG A 56 6.95 6.03 2.42
CA ARG A 56 8.06 6.33 3.30
C ARG A 56 7.88 5.68 4.67
N GLN A 57 8.96 5.64 5.43
CA GLN A 57 8.95 5.03 6.76
C GLN A 57 7.98 5.73 7.70
N ASN A 58 7.78 7.01 7.53
CA ASN A 58 6.89 7.80 8.38
C ASN A 58 5.43 7.78 7.93
N GLY A 59 5.10 6.98 6.91
CA GLY A 59 3.74 6.89 6.43
C GLY A 59 3.42 7.85 5.29
N GLN A 60 4.36 8.66 4.86
CA GLN A 60 4.13 9.58 3.76
C GLN A 60 4.14 8.84 2.43
N ILE A 61 3.17 9.17 1.57
CA ILE A 61 3.12 8.66 0.21
C ILE A 61 3.74 9.69 -0.70
N ASP A 62 4.87 9.33 -1.31
CA ASP A 62 5.70 10.26 -2.07
C ASP A 62 5.62 9.91 -3.56
N PHE A 63 5.08 10.84 -4.34
CA PHE A 63 4.91 10.65 -5.79
C PHE A 63 6.09 11.19 -6.59
N GLY A 64 7.07 11.73 -5.92
CA GLY A 64 8.24 12.29 -6.59
C GLY A 64 8.52 13.70 -6.08
N HIS A 65 9.77 14.11 -6.20
CA HIS A 65 10.20 15.36 -5.60
C HIS A 65 9.61 16.61 -6.25
N LEU A 66 9.13 16.48 -7.48
CA LEU A 66 8.54 17.62 -8.17
C LEU A 66 7.06 17.79 -7.86
N ASP A 67 6.50 16.85 -7.11
CA ASP A 67 5.08 16.86 -6.83
C ASP A 67 4.87 17.40 -5.42
N PRO A 68 4.14 18.50 -5.24
CA PRO A 68 3.90 19.05 -3.92
C PRO A 68 2.86 18.30 -3.10
N ILE A 69 2.33 17.21 -3.61
CA ILE A 69 1.30 16.44 -2.92
C ILE A 69 1.87 15.83 -1.65
N LYS A 70 1.15 16.00 -0.55
CA LYS A 70 1.56 15.48 0.76
C LYS A 70 0.50 14.54 1.29
N TRP A 71 0.53 13.33 0.78
CA TRP A 71 -0.40 12.31 1.23
C TRP A 71 0.27 11.46 2.30
N THR A 72 -0.53 10.99 3.24
CA THR A 72 -0.05 10.10 4.31
C THR A 72 -1.03 8.96 4.50
N THR A 73 -0.55 7.89 5.11
CA THR A 73 -1.40 6.74 5.38
C THR A 73 -1.00 6.11 6.71
N ASN A 74 -1.96 5.44 7.35
CA ASN A 74 -1.72 4.71 8.59
C ASN A 74 -1.49 3.21 8.34
N LEU A 75 -1.15 2.83 7.12
CA LEU A 75 -1.02 1.42 6.75
C LEU A 75 -0.02 0.67 7.64
N ARG A 76 1.06 1.34 8.06
CA ARG A 76 2.07 0.70 8.90
C ARG A 76 1.60 0.43 10.32
N SER A 77 0.45 0.96 10.70
CA SER A 77 -0.05 0.85 12.07
C SER A 77 -1.23 -0.10 12.21
N ILE A 78 -1.73 -0.63 11.11
CA ILE A 78 -2.90 -1.50 11.15
C ILE A 78 -2.50 -2.93 10.86
N LYS A 79 -3.37 -3.85 11.24
CA LYS A 79 -3.16 -5.26 10.91
C LYS A 79 -3.52 -5.50 9.45
N LEU A 80 -2.64 -6.17 8.74
CA LEU A 80 -2.80 -6.44 7.32
C LEU A 80 -3.58 -7.74 7.14
N ILE A 81 -4.87 -7.62 7.22
CA ILE A 81 -5.80 -8.75 7.11
C ILE A 81 -6.83 -8.36 6.07
N ILE A 82 -7.17 -9.31 5.21
CA ILE A 82 -8.20 -9.06 4.20
C ILE A 82 -9.49 -8.64 4.89
N GLY A 83 -10.07 -7.55 4.42
CA GLY A 83 -11.26 -6.97 5.02
C GLY A 83 -10.98 -5.79 5.92
N ASN A 84 -9.75 -5.64 6.40
CA ASN A 84 -9.39 -4.49 7.21
C ASN A 84 -9.26 -3.25 6.34
N ALA A 85 -9.44 -2.10 6.97
CA ALA A 85 -9.38 -0.82 6.27
C ALA A 85 -8.27 0.05 6.85
N PHE A 86 -7.78 0.94 6.00
CA PHE A 86 -6.82 1.96 6.40
C PHE A 86 -7.18 3.26 5.72
N TYR A 87 -6.55 4.36 6.16
CA TYR A 87 -6.86 5.68 5.66
C TYR A 87 -5.71 6.24 4.86
N ILE A 88 -6.04 7.03 3.86
CA ILE A 88 -5.09 7.87 3.16
C ILE A 88 -5.58 9.30 3.29
N SER A 89 -4.74 10.17 3.84
CA SER A 89 -5.04 11.59 3.94
C SER A 89 -4.50 12.29 2.70
N PHE A 90 -5.34 13.12 2.11
CA PHE A 90 -4.99 13.86 0.89
C PHE A 90 -4.71 15.31 1.25
N ASN A 91 -3.43 15.70 1.33
CA ASN A 91 -3.04 17.09 1.55
C ASN A 91 -3.66 17.74 2.79
N ASP A 92 -3.89 16.94 3.85
CA ASP A 92 -4.45 17.41 5.11
C ASP A 92 -5.85 18.00 5.01
N GLN A 93 -6.53 17.80 3.89
CA GLN A 93 -7.85 18.38 3.71
C GLN A 93 -8.93 17.33 3.61
N ASP A 94 -8.58 16.17 3.17
CA ASP A 94 -9.56 15.13 2.91
C ASP A 94 -8.91 13.79 3.18
N SER A 95 -9.73 12.77 3.30
CA SER A 95 -9.20 11.44 3.49
C SER A 95 -10.10 10.43 2.80
N GLY A 96 -9.50 9.31 2.44
CA GLY A 96 -10.23 8.20 1.86
C GLY A 96 -9.96 6.94 2.65
N THR A 97 -10.95 6.07 2.70
CA THR A 97 -10.83 4.77 3.35
C THR A 97 -10.62 3.71 2.28
N TYR A 98 -9.61 2.90 2.46
CA TYR A 98 -9.28 1.81 1.54
C TYR A 98 -9.42 0.49 2.27
N LYS A 99 -9.96 -0.50 1.60
CA LYS A 99 -10.19 -1.82 2.18
C LYS A 99 -9.24 -2.82 1.53
N ILE A 100 -8.55 -3.59 2.35
CA ILE A 100 -7.64 -4.62 1.87
C ILE A 100 -8.47 -5.77 1.29
N VAL A 101 -8.26 -6.06 0.01
CA VAL A 101 -9.03 -7.09 -0.67
C VAL A 101 -8.19 -8.29 -1.07
N LYS A 102 -6.87 -8.13 -1.10
CA LYS A 102 -6.00 -9.23 -1.49
C LYS A 102 -4.63 -9.08 -0.87
N ILE A 103 -4.07 -10.18 -0.39
CA ILE A 103 -2.69 -10.26 0.05
C ILE A 103 -2.14 -11.53 -0.56
N ALA A 104 -1.20 -11.40 -1.48
CA ALA A 104 -0.68 -12.53 -2.23
C ALA A 104 0.83 -12.65 -2.02
N ALA A 105 1.27 -13.85 -1.72
CA ALA A 105 2.71 -14.11 -1.59
C ALA A 105 3.38 -13.95 -2.95
N LEU A 106 4.55 -13.32 -2.95
CA LEU A 106 5.30 -13.06 -4.16
C LEU A 106 6.51 -13.99 -4.25
N GLY A 107 6.75 -14.43 -5.49
CA GLY A 107 8.04 -14.91 -5.91
C GLY A 107 8.72 -15.93 -5.04
N GLN A 108 7.99 -16.83 -4.52
CA GLN A 108 8.68 -17.85 -3.80
C GLN A 108 9.39 -18.70 -4.75
N LYS A 109 9.48 -18.80 -5.35
CA LYS A 109 9.92 -19.64 -6.05
C LYS A 109 10.66 -20.69 -5.81
N ARG A 110 10.40 -21.12 -5.86
CA ARG A 110 10.85 -21.86 -5.63
C ARG A 110 11.69 -22.38 -6.07
N SER A 111 12.12 -22.46 -5.98
CA SER A 111 12.83 -22.91 -6.35
C SER A 111 12.94 -23.89 -6.67
N SER A 112 12.92 -24.30 -7.14
CA SER A 112 12.91 -25.23 -7.28
C SER A 112 13.17 -25.78 -7.24
#